data_f97be3e77cf58818d5e8e7ec3b4438e0
#
_entry.id   f97be3e77cf58818d5e8e7ec3b4438e0
#
_cell.length_a   1.000
_cell.length_b   1.000
_cell.length_c   1.000
_cell.angle_alpha   90.00
_cell.angle_beta   90.00
_cell.angle_gamma   90.00
#
_symmetry.space_group_name_H-M   'P 1'
#
loop_
_entity.id
_entity.type
_entity.pdbx_description
1 polymer ?
#
loop_
_entity_poly.entity_id
_entity_poly.type
_entity_poly.pdbx_seq_one_letter_code
_entity_poly.pdbx_strand_id
1 'polypeptide(L)'
;MYRKVILAMVGAGLASFNALYCTQALLPVLSEDLHVTPATASLTVSATTGMLALSIIPASIISERFGRKRVIMLSALSATLLGLLPLSMSVGMLITLRGLQGIAVAGVPATAMAYLSEEIHPKHVPQVMGLYVAGTSVGGLSGRVIPSGVLEFASWRWALAATVAVAIIFAFITSWALPDQQRFQPKRLTFRSEFSAIAQHVKNPRLSALFTLAFLFMGAFVSLYDYVGYRLTGHFGLSEGVAGAIFFLYLSGTWSATQAGTMIHKFGQARVLVGSIVGMMIGMAVLFSPELISSILGILLFTACFFAAHSVVSGWVGVVATTNRAEASSMYFFCYYMGSSIVGWLSGHVLHSWEWGGLVVWLLAGLAIATMIALFIARTTPSTRSTPSPARDSR
;
A
#
# COMPACT_ATOMS: atom_id res chain seq x y z
N MET A 1 -12.91 10.55 25.10
CA MET A 1 -13.10 10.69 23.67
C MET A 1 -11.83 10.31 22.90
N TYR A 2 -10.69 10.94 23.11
CA TYR A 2 -9.41 10.74 22.42
C TYR A 2 -8.92 9.27 22.34
N ARG A 3 -8.90 8.53 23.47
CA ARG A 3 -8.49 7.11 23.50
C ARG A 3 -9.39 6.20 22.64
N LYS A 4 -10.70 6.48 22.63
CA LYS A 4 -11.66 5.72 21.79
C LYS A 4 -11.40 5.93 20.29
N VAL A 5 -11.13 7.18 19.88
CA VAL A 5 -10.76 7.48 18.47
C VAL A 5 -9.48 6.76 18.06
N ILE A 6 -8.44 6.78 18.90
CA ILE A 6 -7.21 6.05 18.61
C ILE A 6 -7.49 4.56 18.43
N LEU A 7 -8.19 3.94 19.38
CA LEU A 7 -8.51 2.50 19.33
C LEU A 7 -9.31 2.16 18.06
N ALA A 8 -10.31 2.98 17.73
CA ALA A 8 -11.11 2.77 16.52
C ALA A 8 -10.30 2.93 15.24
N MET A 9 -9.42 3.93 15.15
CA MET A 9 -8.63 4.18 13.93
C MET A 9 -7.54 3.12 13.74
N VAL A 10 -6.87 2.71 14.81
CA VAL A 10 -5.91 1.59 14.77
C VAL A 10 -6.64 0.30 14.37
N GLY A 11 -7.82 0.04 14.96
CA GLY A 11 -8.65 -1.12 14.61
C GLY A 11 -9.11 -1.10 13.14
N ALA A 12 -9.55 0.06 12.63
CA ALA A 12 -9.94 0.22 11.22
C ALA A 12 -8.77 -0.06 10.28
N GLY A 13 -7.59 0.48 10.58
CA GLY A 13 -6.37 0.21 9.83
C GLY A 13 -6.00 -1.28 9.84
N LEU A 14 -6.01 -1.89 11.03
CA LEU A 14 -5.74 -3.32 11.19
C LEU A 14 -6.73 -4.19 10.41
N ALA A 15 -8.03 -3.99 10.59
CA ALA A 15 -9.06 -4.79 9.92
C ALA A 15 -8.94 -4.71 8.39
N SER A 16 -8.83 -3.50 7.87
CA SER A 16 -8.84 -3.26 6.42
C SER A 16 -7.58 -3.78 5.73
N PHE A 17 -6.41 -3.51 6.29
CA PHE A 17 -5.15 -3.91 5.65
C PHE A 17 -4.79 -5.38 5.90
N ASN A 18 -5.26 -5.97 7.02
CA ASN A 18 -5.24 -7.42 7.21
C ASN A 18 -6.06 -8.10 6.10
N ALA A 19 -7.30 -7.67 5.88
CA ALA A 19 -8.16 -8.19 4.83
C ALA A 19 -7.59 -7.96 3.42
N LEU A 20 -6.98 -6.79 3.15
CA LEU A 20 -6.45 -6.42 1.84
C LEU A 20 -5.40 -7.41 1.33
N TYR A 21 -4.51 -7.88 2.20
CA TYR A 21 -3.34 -8.67 1.82
C TYR A 21 -3.39 -10.14 2.24
N CYS A 22 -4.52 -10.65 2.73
CA CYS A 22 -4.64 -11.98 3.32
C CYS A 22 -4.36 -13.16 2.35
N THR A 23 -4.37 -12.94 1.05
CA THR A 23 -4.03 -13.98 0.05
C THR A 23 -2.59 -13.88 -0.45
N GLN A 24 -1.85 -12.81 -0.16
CA GLN A 24 -0.53 -12.59 -0.74
C GLN A 24 0.48 -13.68 -0.35
N ALA A 25 0.49 -14.09 0.90
CA ALA A 25 1.37 -15.13 1.39
C ALA A 25 0.92 -16.54 0.98
N LEU A 26 -0.29 -16.69 0.46
CA LEU A 26 -0.89 -17.96 0.06
C LEU A 26 -0.69 -18.29 -1.43
N LEU A 27 -0.11 -17.39 -2.22
CA LEU A 27 -0.07 -17.52 -3.68
C LEU A 27 0.58 -18.82 -4.18
N PRO A 28 1.69 -19.32 -3.60
CA PRO A 28 2.27 -20.60 -4.01
C PRO A 28 1.29 -21.76 -3.81
N VAL A 29 0.73 -21.88 -2.60
CA VAL A 29 -0.24 -22.93 -2.24
C VAL A 29 -1.52 -22.83 -3.06
N LEU A 30 -2.02 -21.61 -3.32
CA LEU A 30 -3.19 -21.43 -4.18
C LEU A 30 -2.93 -21.86 -5.62
N SER A 31 -1.72 -21.64 -6.13
CA SER A 31 -1.34 -22.12 -7.48
C SER A 31 -1.32 -23.63 -7.55
N GLU A 32 -0.78 -24.28 -6.53
CA GLU A 32 -0.66 -25.73 -6.45
C GLU A 32 -2.03 -26.39 -6.24
N ASP A 33 -2.76 -26.03 -5.18
CA ASP A 33 -4.03 -26.63 -4.80
C ASP A 33 -5.17 -26.41 -5.82
N LEU A 34 -5.17 -25.26 -6.49
CA LEU A 34 -6.19 -24.91 -7.48
C LEU A 34 -5.74 -25.19 -8.92
N HIS A 35 -4.52 -25.72 -9.11
CA HIS A 35 -3.94 -26.05 -10.41
C HIS A 35 -3.97 -24.86 -11.39
N VAL A 36 -3.58 -23.68 -10.93
CA VAL A 36 -3.58 -22.46 -11.72
C VAL A 36 -2.17 -21.85 -11.81
N THR A 37 -1.97 -21.00 -12.83
CA THR A 37 -0.70 -20.30 -13.01
C THR A 37 -0.47 -19.27 -11.90
N PRO A 38 0.79 -18.89 -11.61
CA PRO A 38 1.11 -17.81 -10.67
C PRO A 38 0.40 -16.48 -11.01
N ALA A 39 0.22 -16.18 -12.30
CA ALA A 39 -0.54 -15.01 -12.77
C ALA A 39 -2.03 -15.10 -12.38
N THR A 40 -2.64 -16.27 -12.49
CA THR A 40 -4.05 -16.47 -12.09
C THR A 40 -4.20 -16.38 -10.57
N ALA A 41 -3.29 -16.99 -9.81
CA ALA A 41 -3.30 -16.91 -8.35
C ALA A 41 -3.14 -15.45 -7.87
N SER A 42 -2.23 -14.67 -8.48
CA SER A 42 -2.00 -13.27 -8.12
C SER A 42 -3.21 -12.36 -8.35
N LEU A 43 -4.18 -12.76 -9.21
CA LEU A 43 -5.45 -12.05 -9.34
C LEU A 43 -6.23 -11.97 -8.02
N THR A 44 -6.00 -12.89 -7.08
CA THR A 44 -6.60 -12.79 -5.74
C THR A 44 -6.09 -11.59 -4.93
N VAL A 45 -4.92 -11.06 -5.23
CA VAL A 45 -4.36 -9.81 -4.69
C VAL A 45 -4.68 -8.65 -5.62
N SER A 46 -4.41 -8.82 -6.92
CA SER A 46 -4.56 -7.78 -7.94
C SER A 46 -6.00 -7.29 -8.10
N ALA A 47 -6.99 -8.19 -8.08
CA ALA A 47 -8.40 -7.81 -8.12
C ALA A 47 -8.79 -6.96 -6.90
N THR A 48 -8.28 -7.30 -5.71
CA THR A 48 -8.56 -6.52 -4.50
C THR A 48 -7.96 -5.13 -4.57
N THR A 49 -6.68 -5.02 -4.92
CA THR A 49 -5.99 -3.73 -5.00
C THR A 49 -6.48 -2.86 -6.15
N GLY A 50 -6.81 -3.45 -7.29
CA GLY A 50 -7.39 -2.75 -8.44
C GLY A 50 -8.79 -2.20 -8.14
N MET A 51 -9.66 -3.02 -7.56
CA MET A 51 -11.02 -2.58 -7.18
C MET A 51 -11.00 -1.57 -6.02
N LEU A 52 -10.04 -1.68 -5.10
CA LEU A 52 -9.79 -0.64 -4.09
C LEU A 52 -9.40 0.67 -4.78
N ALA A 53 -8.46 0.66 -5.72
CA ALA A 53 -8.03 1.86 -6.46
C ALA A 53 -9.21 2.55 -7.13
N LEU A 54 -10.01 1.79 -7.87
CA LEU A 54 -11.20 2.31 -8.56
C LEU A 54 -12.26 2.87 -7.61
N SER A 55 -12.31 2.36 -6.38
CA SER A 55 -13.33 2.70 -5.40
C SER A 55 -12.93 3.80 -4.41
N ILE A 56 -11.66 4.20 -4.32
CA ILE A 56 -11.19 5.24 -3.39
C ILE A 56 -11.94 6.57 -3.62
N ILE A 57 -12.02 7.03 -4.86
CA ILE A 57 -12.67 8.30 -5.20
C ILE A 57 -14.18 8.22 -4.95
N PRO A 58 -14.92 7.22 -5.45
CA PRO A 58 -16.33 7.03 -5.09
C PRO A 58 -16.58 6.96 -3.59
N ALA A 59 -15.76 6.23 -2.84
CA ALA A 59 -15.89 6.10 -1.39
C ALA A 59 -15.69 7.44 -0.67
N SER A 60 -14.73 8.26 -1.12
CA SER A 60 -14.54 9.62 -0.60
C SER A 60 -15.80 10.47 -0.81
N ILE A 61 -16.36 10.50 -2.03
CA ILE A 61 -17.58 11.27 -2.36
C ILE A 61 -18.79 10.80 -1.53
N ILE A 62 -18.95 9.48 -1.40
CA ILE A 62 -20.01 8.89 -0.57
C ILE A 62 -19.86 9.34 0.89
N SER A 63 -18.63 9.39 1.39
CA SER A 63 -18.37 9.81 2.78
C SER A 63 -18.67 11.28 3.05
N GLU A 64 -18.52 12.16 2.06
CA GLU A 64 -18.92 13.57 2.16
C GLU A 64 -20.44 13.75 2.27
N ARG A 65 -21.21 12.81 1.72
CA ARG A 65 -22.68 12.87 1.75
C ARG A 65 -23.29 12.18 2.97
N PHE A 66 -22.81 10.99 3.30
CA PHE A 66 -23.42 10.12 4.32
C PHE A 66 -22.70 10.14 5.67
N GLY A 67 -21.55 10.79 5.75
CA GLY A 67 -20.72 10.89 6.95
C GLY A 67 -19.58 9.88 6.98
N ARG A 68 -18.45 10.32 7.49
CA ARG A 68 -17.20 9.57 7.54
C ARG A 68 -17.32 8.29 8.39
N LYS A 69 -17.91 8.43 9.61
CA LYS A 69 -18.08 7.30 10.54
C LYS A 69 -18.83 6.14 9.89
N ARG A 70 -19.96 6.42 9.23
CA ARG A 70 -20.78 5.36 8.59
C ARG A 70 -19.98 4.62 7.53
N VAL A 71 -19.25 5.35 6.69
CA VAL A 71 -18.46 4.75 5.61
C VAL A 71 -17.30 3.91 6.19
N ILE A 72 -16.61 4.39 7.22
CA ILE A 72 -15.53 3.61 7.88
C ILE A 72 -16.10 2.31 8.47
N MET A 73 -17.21 2.38 9.21
CA MET A 73 -17.81 1.20 9.85
C MET A 73 -18.31 0.18 8.82
N LEU A 74 -19.08 0.63 7.85
CA LEU A 74 -19.63 -0.24 6.81
C LEU A 74 -18.52 -0.87 5.99
N SER A 75 -17.47 -0.11 5.65
CA SER A 75 -16.32 -0.59 4.92
C SER A 75 -15.57 -1.67 5.70
N ALA A 76 -15.24 -1.41 6.95
CA ALA A 76 -14.51 -2.39 7.78
C ALA A 76 -15.32 -3.70 7.95
N LEU A 77 -16.62 -3.60 8.28
CA LEU A 77 -17.47 -4.77 8.47
C LEU A 77 -17.73 -5.53 7.16
N SER A 78 -18.05 -4.84 6.07
CA SER A 78 -18.32 -5.49 4.79
C SER A 78 -17.09 -6.20 4.23
N ALA A 79 -15.89 -5.58 4.34
CA ALA A 79 -14.65 -6.19 3.90
C ALA A 79 -14.35 -7.49 4.66
N THR A 80 -14.62 -7.54 5.95
CA THR A 80 -14.39 -8.75 6.76
C THR A 80 -15.40 -9.85 6.46
N LEU A 81 -16.67 -9.50 6.22
CA LEU A 81 -17.70 -10.49 5.83
C LEU A 81 -17.39 -11.15 4.49
N LEU A 82 -16.90 -10.38 3.50
CA LEU A 82 -16.46 -10.93 2.23
C LEU A 82 -15.23 -11.85 2.37
N GLY A 83 -14.39 -11.60 3.36
CA GLY A 83 -13.26 -12.46 3.69
C GLY A 83 -13.68 -13.80 4.34
N LEU A 84 -14.93 -14.01 4.75
CA LEU A 84 -15.44 -15.31 5.21
C LEU A 84 -15.60 -16.34 4.08
N LEU A 85 -15.14 -16.03 2.88
CA LEU A 85 -15.27 -16.87 1.70
C LEU A 85 -14.03 -17.75 1.37
N PRO A 86 -13.30 -18.28 2.37
CA PRO A 86 -12.47 -19.47 2.18
C PRO A 86 -13.28 -20.68 1.73
N LEU A 87 -14.60 -20.58 1.76
CA LEU A 87 -15.57 -21.52 1.20
C LEU A 87 -15.69 -21.47 -0.33
N SER A 88 -14.88 -20.64 -1.01
CA SER A 88 -14.89 -20.58 -2.48
C SER A 88 -14.53 -21.93 -3.08
N MET A 89 -15.41 -22.40 -3.99
CA MET A 89 -15.24 -23.68 -4.67
C MET A 89 -14.39 -23.58 -5.94
N SER A 90 -14.05 -22.37 -6.37
CA SER A 90 -13.25 -22.12 -7.57
C SER A 90 -12.38 -20.86 -7.45
N VAL A 91 -11.30 -20.83 -8.21
CA VAL A 91 -10.43 -19.64 -8.26
C VAL A 91 -11.18 -18.41 -8.77
N GLY A 92 -12.09 -18.58 -9.75
CA GLY A 92 -12.90 -17.46 -10.26
C GLY A 92 -13.82 -16.86 -9.19
N MET A 93 -14.43 -17.70 -8.35
CA MET A 93 -15.20 -17.24 -7.20
C MET A 93 -14.31 -16.48 -6.22
N LEU A 94 -13.15 -17.02 -5.87
CA LEU A 94 -12.20 -16.37 -4.95
C LEU A 94 -11.77 -14.99 -5.48
N ILE A 95 -11.40 -14.89 -6.77
CA ILE A 95 -11.01 -13.63 -7.41
C ILE A 95 -12.16 -12.61 -7.36
N THR A 96 -13.39 -13.04 -7.70
CA THR A 96 -14.57 -12.15 -7.68
C THR A 96 -14.82 -11.60 -6.28
N LEU A 97 -14.79 -12.45 -5.28
CA LEU A 97 -15.00 -12.06 -3.89
C LEU A 97 -13.89 -11.15 -3.37
N ARG A 98 -12.66 -11.40 -3.77
CA ARG A 98 -11.53 -10.53 -3.49
C ARG A 98 -11.68 -9.15 -4.14
N GLY A 99 -12.21 -9.08 -5.38
CA GLY A 99 -12.56 -7.82 -6.03
C GLY A 99 -13.63 -7.04 -5.25
N LEU A 100 -14.71 -7.70 -4.84
CA LEU A 100 -15.76 -7.10 -4.01
C LEU A 100 -15.21 -6.63 -2.65
N GLN A 101 -14.31 -7.39 -2.04
CA GLN A 101 -13.62 -7.00 -0.82
C GLN A 101 -12.78 -5.73 -1.03
N GLY A 102 -12.14 -5.58 -2.21
CA GLY A 102 -11.40 -4.35 -2.57
C GLY A 102 -12.30 -3.12 -2.59
N ILE A 103 -13.52 -3.23 -3.15
CA ILE A 103 -14.52 -2.15 -3.11
C ILE A 103 -14.87 -1.79 -1.67
N ALA A 104 -15.12 -2.80 -0.84
CA ALA A 104 -15.51 -2.60 0.55
C ALA A 104 -14.38 -1.96 1.37
N VAL A 105 -13.14 -2.42 1.21
CA VAL A 105 -11.96 -1.88 1.94
C VAL A 105 -11.71 -0.40 1.62
N ALA A 106 -12.03 0.06 0.40
CA ALA A 106 -11.70 1.41 -0.06
C ALA A 106 -12.24 2.54 0.84
N GLY A 107 -13.34 2.31 1.52
CA GLY A 107 -13.96 3.32 2.41
C GLY A 107 -13.07 3.72 3.59
N VAL A 108 -12.27 2.81 4.15
CA VAL A 108 -11.40 3.14 5.29
C VAL A 108 -10.26 4.09 4.89
N PRO A 109 -9.35 3.78 3.94
CA PRO A 109 -8.28 4.68 3.57
C PRO A 109 -8.78 5.98 2.94
N ALA A 110 -9.92 5.95 2.23
CA ALA A 110 -10.51 7.14 1.63
C ALA A 110 -11.00 8.17 2.66
N THR A 111 -11.38 7.74 3.87
CA THR A 111 -12.09 8.61 4.82
C THR A 111 -11.43 8.79 6.17
N ALA A 112 -10.54 7.86 6.58
CA ALA A 112 -9.94 7.89 7.92
C ALA A 112 -9.18 9.18 8.21
N MET A 113 -8.35 9.64 7.27
CA MET A 113 -7.55 10.86 7.44
C MET A 113 -8.44 12.11 7.52
N ALA A 114 -9.52 12.17 6.74
CA ALA A 114 -10.47 13.25 6.77
C ALA A 114 -11.21 13.28 8.12
N TYR A 115 -11.71 12.12 8.60
CA TYR A 115 -12.33 12.00 9.92
C TYR A 115 -11.41 12.52 11.02
N LEU A 116 -10.13 12.13 11.01
CA LEU A 116 -9.16 12.55 12.01
C LEU A 116 -8.90 14.06 11.97
N SER A 117 -8.77 14.64 10.78
CA SER A 117 -8.53 16.09 10.63
C SER A 117 -9.75 16.95 11.04
N GLU A 118 -10.97 16.41 10.89
CA GLU A 118 -12.20 17.11 11.24
C GLU A 118 -12.52 17.01 12.74
N GLU A 119 -12.34 15.84 13.35
CA GLU A 119 -12.84 15.56 14.71
C GLU A 119 -11.77 15.73 15.81
N ILE A 120 -10.49 15.65 15.47
CA ILE A 120 -9.40 15.76 16.44
C ILE A 120 -8.87 17.19 16.49
N HIS A 121 -8.49 17.62 17.70
CA HIS A 121 -7.87 18.94 17.88
C HIS A 121 -6.54 19.01 17.08
N PRO A 122 -6.27 20.09 16.32
CA PRO A 122 -5.11 20.22 15.42
C PRO A 122 -3.77 19.81 16.03
N LYS A 123 -3.56 20.10 17.33
CA LYS A 123 -2.35 19.73 18.07
C LYS A 123 -2.11 18.20 18.13
N HIS A 124 -3.16 17.39 18.09
CA HIS A 124 -3.08 15.94 18.27
C HIS A 124 -3.27 15.16 16.94
N VAL A 125 -3.67 15.84 15.87
CA VAL A 125 -3.91 15.21 14.56
C VAL A 125 -2.68 14.43 14.07
N PRO A 126 -1.45 14.97 14.07
CA PRO A 126 -0.29 14.24 13.57
C PRO A 126 -0.03 12.94 14.34
N GLN A 127 -0.20 12.97 15.67
CA GLN A 127 0.00 11.78 16.51
C GLN A 127 -1.02 10.69 16.20
N VAL A 128 -2.31 11.05 16.07
CA VAL A 128 -3.36 10.04 15.81
C VAL A 128 -3.30 9.52 14.38
N MET A 129 -2.94 10.36 13.43
CA MET A 129 -2.65 9.92 12.06
C MET A 129 -1.50 8.91 12.01
N GLY A 130 -0.42 9.18 12.75
CA GLY A 130 0.70 8.24 12.88
C GLY A 130 0.28 6.88 13.47
N LEU A 131 -0.58 6.88 14.49
CA LEU A 131 -1.12 5.65 15.08
C LEU A 131 -2.05 4.90 14.11
N TYR A 132 -2.88 5.61 13.32
CA TYR A 132 -3.66 5.00 12.25
C TYR A 132 -2.75 4.33 11.21
N VAL A 133 -1.71 5.02 10.73
CA VAL A 133 -0.74 4.47 9.77
C VAL A 133 -0.01 3.26 10.36
N ALA A 134 0.37 3.30 11.64
CA ALA A 134 0.92 2.12 12.33
C ALA A 134 -0.08 0.95 12.34
N GLY A 135 -1.37 1.23 12.60
CA GLY A 135 -2.44 0.25 12.50
C GLY A 135 -2.54 -0.39 11.11
N THR A 136 -2.45 0.41 10.03
CA THR A 136 -2.45 -0.13 8.66
C THR A 136 -1.23 -1.00 8.38
N SER A 137 -0.06 -0.62 8.88
CA SER A 137 1.19 -1.37 8.71
C SER A 137 1.14 -2.72 9.44
N VAL A 138 0.70 -2.72 10.71
CA VAL A 138 0.52 -3.95 11.49
C VAL A 138 -0.58 -4.82 10.88
N GLY A 139 -1.67 -4.21 10.38
CA GLY A 139 -2.72 -4.91 9.65
C GLY A 139 -2.19 -5.60 8.40
N GLY A 140 -1.44 -4.89 7.57
CA GLY A 140 -0.82 -5.45 6.39
C GLY A 140 0.17 -6.58 6.69
N LEU A 141 0.95 -6.47 7.77
CA LEU A 141 1.85 -7.51 8.22
C LEU A 141 1.07 -8.73 8.73
N SER A 142 0.08 -8.52 9.59
CA SER A 142 -0.73 -9.60 10.16
C SER A 142 -1.50 -10.38 9.09
N GLY A 143 -1.99 -9.70 8.05
CA GLY A 143 -2.65 -10.31 6.90
C GLY A 143 -1.76 -11.26 6.07
N ARG A 144 -0.45 -11.24 6.30
CA ARG A 144 0.53 -12.11 5.64
C ARG A 144 1.12 -13.15 6.59
N VAL A 145 1.52 -12.73 7.79
CA VAL A 145 2.17 -13.60 8.77
C VAL A 145 1.19 -14.61 9.37
N ILE A 146 -0.06 -14.20 9.67
CA ILE A 146 -1.06 -15.12 10.20
C ILE A 146 -1.34 -16.26 9.23
N PRO A 147 -1.71 -16.02 7.94
CA PRO A 147 -1.98 -17.12 7.03
C PRO A 147 -0.74 -18.00 6.78
N SER A 148 0.46 -17.43 6.68
CA SER A 148 1.69 -18.24 6.56
C SER A 148 1.91 -19.15 7.75
N GLY A 149 1.74 -18.63 8.97
CA GLY A 149 1.89 -19.45 10.16
C GLY A 149 0.88 -20.58 10.27
N VAL A 150 -0.37 -20.34 9.84
CA VAL A 150 -1.42 -21.38 9.83
C VAL A 150 -1.15 -22.45 8.78
N LEU A 151 -0.52 -22.11 7.65
CA LEU A 151 -0.16 -23.09 6.61
C LEU A 151 0.80 -24.17 7.08
N GLU A 152 1.57 -23.97 8.16
CA GLU A 152 2.44 -25.02 8.72
C GLU A 152 1.67 -26.25 9.22
N PHE A 153 0.37 -26.11 9.54
CA PHE A 153 -0.41 -27.18 10.17
C PHE A 153 -1.85 -27.30 9.61
N ALA A 154 -2.26 -26.40 8.72
CA ALA A 154 -3.62 -26.40 8.18
C ALA A 154 -3.66 -25.93 6.72
N SER A 155 -4.79 -26.15 6.02
CA SER A 155 -4.97 -25.73 4.65
C SER A 155 -5.11 -24.20 4.53
N TRP A 156 -4.94 -23.67 3.30
CA TRP A 156 -5.12 -22.26 2.99
C TRP A 156 -6.51 -21.72 3.36
N ARG A 157 -7.53 -22.59 3.39
CA ARG A 157 -8.89 -22.21 3.82
C ARG A 157 -8.91 -21.84 5.30
N TRP A 158 -8.24 -22.60 6.15
CA TRP A 158 -8.11 -22.30 7.56
C TRP A 158 -7.20 -21.10 7.80
N ALA A 159 -6.17 -20.92 6.97
CA ALA A 159 -5.30 -19.75 6.99
C ALA A 159 -6.08 -18.47 6.71
N LEU A 160 -6.95 -18.48 5.68
CA LEU A 160 -7.87 -17.37 5.42
C LEU A 160 -8.88 -17.16 6.54
N ALA A 161 -9.49 -18.23 7.06
CA ALA A 161 -10.46 -18.14 8.15
C ALA A 161 -9.86 -17.50 9.41
N ALA A 162 -8.65 -17.89 9.79
CA ALA A 162 -7.93 -17.30 10.94
C ALA A 162 -7.65 -15.80 10.72
N THR A 163 -7.21 -15.43 9.51
CA THR A 163 -6.92 -14.05 9.15
C THR A 163 -8.19 -13.19 9.19
N VAL A 164 -9.30 -13.73 8.66
CA VAL A 164 -10.59 -13.06 8.68
C VAL A 164 -11.15 -12.93 10.09
N ALA A 165 -10.98 -13.93 10.95
CA ALA A 165 -11.40 -13.84 12.35
C ALA A 165 -10.73 -12.66 13.07
N VAL A 166 -9.43 -12.44 12.84
CA VAL A 166 -8.70 -11.28 13.37
C VAL A 166 -9.26 -9.98 12.81
N ALA A 167 -9.51 -9.91 11.49
CA ALA A 167 -10.10 -8.72 10.86
C ALA A 167 -11.48 -8.39 11.42
N ILE A 168 -12.33 -9.41 11.66
CA ILE A 168 -13.66 -9.24 12.26
C ILE A 168 -13.55 -8.66 13.68
N ILE A 169 -12.66 -9.16 14.51
CA ILE A 169 -12.46 -8.65 15.88
C ILE A 169 -12.14 -7.15 15.83
N PHE A 170 -11.20 -6.73 14.98
CA PHE A 170 -10.82 -5.33 14.87
C PHE A 170 -11.90 -4.47 14.21
N ALA A 171 -12.69 -5.00 13.28
CA ALA A 171 -13.84 -4.31 12.71
C ALA A 171 -14.93 -4.04 13.76
N PHE A 172 -15.20 -5.01 14.66
CA PHE A 172 -16.12 -4.82 15.80
C PHE A 172 -15.57 -3.79 16.79
N ILE A 173 -14.27 -3.87 17.13
CA ILE A 173 -13.62 -2.87 18.00
C ILE A 173 -13.75 -1.48 17.39
N THR A 174 -13.52 -1.34 16.09
CA THR A 174 -13.71 -0.09 15.35
C THR A 174 -15.14 0.43 15.48
N SER A 175 -16.12 -0.41 15.19
CA SER A 175 -17.53 -0.05 15.21
C SER A 175 -18.01 0.36 16.59
N TRP A 176 -17.53 -0.34 17.63
CA TRP A 176 -17.87 -0.04 19.03
C TRP A 176 -17.18 1.23 19.55
N ALA A 177 -15.92 1.44 19.19
CA ALA A 177 -15.11 2.51 19.75
C ALA A 177 -15.23 3.84 19.00
N LEU A 178 -15.63 3.84 17.71
CA LEU A 178 -15.66 5.04 16.87
C LEU A 178 -16.77 6.03 17.30
N PRO A 179 -16.43 7.22 17.84
CA PRO A 179 -17.42 8.20 18.27
C PRO A 179 -18.23 8.76 17.12
N ASP A 180 -19.39 9.35 17.45
CA ASP A 180 -20.17 10.11 16.48
C ASP A 180 -19.43 11.37 16.06
N GLN A 181 -19.60 11.74 14.79
CA GLN A 181 -19.05 12.96 14.23
C GLN A 181 -19.77 14.18 14.81
N GLN A 182 -19.00 15.17 15.26
CA GLN A 182 -19.54 16.41 15.82
C GLN A 182 -19.28 17.63 14.92
N ARG A 183 -18.24 17.56 14.09
CA ARG A 183 -17.80 18.69 13.24
C ARG A 183 -18.04 18.45 11.76
N PHE A 184 -18.59 17.32 11.39
CA PHE A 184 -18.86 16.98 10.00
C PHE A 184 -19.90 17.92 9.41
N GLN A 185 -19.59 18.52 8.26
CA GLN A 185 -20.50 19.30 7.45
C GLN A 185 -20.63 18.65 6.08
N PRO A 186 -21.82 18.15 5.69
CA PRO A 186 -22.02 17.54 4.39
C PRO A 186 -21.67 18.50 3.26
N LYS A 187 -20.81 18.07 2.36
CA LYS A 187 -20.50 18.81 1.13
C LYS A 187 -21.15 18.14 -0.06
N ARG A 188 -21.69 18.90 -0.99
CA ARG A 188 -22.20 18.39 -2.26
C ARG A 188 -21.05 18.28 -3.26
N LEU A 189 -20.19 17.27 -3.09
CA LEU A 189 -19.24 16.92 -4.12
C LEU A 189 -19.97 16.20 -5.26
N THR A 190 -19.59 16.50 -6.48
CA THR A 190 -20.08 15.81 -7.67
C THR A 190 -18.93 15.06 -8.33
N PHE A 191 -19.21 13.91 -8.91
CA PHE A 191 -18.20 13.19 -9.70
C PHE A 191 -17.54 14.10 -10.74
N ARG A 192 -18.32 14.99 -11.36
CA ARG A 192 -17.80 15.91 -12.39
C ARG A 192 -16.77 16.88 -11.82
N SER A 193 -16.96 17.43 -10.60
CA SER A 193 -15.99 18.33 -9.97
C SER A 193 -14.70 17.61 -9.63
N GLU A 194 -14.79 16.41 -9.06
CA GLU A 194 -13.65 15.59 -8.69
C GLU A 194 -12.82 15.17 -9.92
N PHE A 195 -13.49 14.66 -10.96
CA PHE A 195 -12.81 14.29 -12.20
C PHE A 195 -12.19 15.50 -12.92
N SER A 196 -12.81 16.67 -12.83
CA SER A 196 -12.24 17.92 -13.37
C SER A 196 -10.96 18.31 -12.65
N ALA A 197 -10.94 18.24 -11.32
CA ALA A 197 -9.75 18.51 -10.50
C ALA A 197 -8.62 17.50 -10.80
N ILE A 198 -8.96 16.21 -10.88
CA ILE A 198 -8.00 15.15 -11.26
C ILE A 198 -7.44 15.41 -12.67
N ALA A 199 -8.28 15.76 -13.64
CA ALA A 199 -7.83 16.05 -15.01
C ALA A 199 -6.87 17.25 -15.08
N GLN A 200 -7.05 18.25 -14.21
CA GLN A 200 -6.11 19.36 -14.08
C GLN A 200 -4.75 18.89 -13.53
N HIS A 201 -4.75 18.00 -12.53
CA HIS A 201 -3.51 17.45 -11.98
C HIS A 201 -2.75 16.57 -12.97
N VAL A 202 -3.45 15.78 -13.77
CA VAL A 202 -2.85 14.94 -14.82
C VAL A 202 -2.21 15.79 -15.93
N LYS A 203 -2.71 17.01 -16.19
CA LYS A 203 -2.08 17.95 -17.13
C LYS A 203 -0.77 18.56 -16.61
N ASN A 204 -0.53 18.51 -15.31
CA ASN A 204 0.73 18.98 -14.73
C ASN A 204 1.82 17.90 -14.89
N PRO A 205 2.88 18.12 -15.69
CA PRO A 205 3.86 17.08 -16.00
C PRO A 205 4.63 16.60 -14.77
N ARG A 206 4.79 17.45 -13.75
CA ARG A 206 5.45 17.05 -12.49
C ARG A 206 4.55 16.13 -11.66
N LEU A 207 3.26 16.45 -11.54
CA LEU A 207 2.31 15.59 -10.83
C LEU A 207 2.15 14.26 -11.55
N SER A 208 1.99 14.26 -12.89
CA SER A 208 1.91 13.03 -13.68
C SER A 208 3.15 12.15 -13.52
N ALA A 209 4.34 12.75 -13.48
CA ALA A 209 5.57 12.03 -13.22
C ALA A 209 5.59 11.40 -11.82
N LEU A 210 5.13 12.12 -10.78
CA LEU A 210 5.02 11.58 -9.41
C LEU A 210 3.97 10.46 -9.32
N PHE A 211 2.85 10.56 -10.04
CA PHE A 211 1.84 9.51 -10.14
C PHE A 211 2.38 8.26 -10.84
N THR A 212 3.15 8.44 -11.92
CA THR A 212 3.80 7.32 -12.62
C THR A 212 4.85 6.64 -11.74
N LEU A 213 5.61 7.40 -10.94
CA LEU A 213 6.53 6.82 -9.96
C LEU A 213 5.79 5.99 -8.91
N ALA A 214 4.63 6.45 -8.41
CA ALA A 214 3.80 5.68 -7.49
C ALA A 214 3.36 4.34 -8.08
N PHE A 215 2.92 4.35 -9.35
CA PHE A 215 2.52 3.17 -10.09
C PHE A 215 3.69 2.17 -10.22
N LEU A 216 4.86 2.62 -10.66
CA LEU A 216 6.03 1.78 -10.85
C LEU A 216 6.58 1.23 -9.53
N PHE A 217 6.64 2.04 -8.49
CA PHE A 217 7.16 1.62 -7.18
C PHE A 217 6.29 0.54 -6.55
N MET A 218 4.98 0.79 -6.47
CA MET A 218 4.07 -0.18 -5.86
C MET A 218 3.92 -1.42 -6.74
N GLY A 219 3.99 -1.25 -8.06
CA GLY A 219 4.03 -2.37 -8.99
C GLY A 219 5.23 -3.28 -8.74
N ALA A 220 6.43 -2.72 -8.66
CA ALA A 220 7.65 -3.49 -8.39
C ALA A 220 7.62 -4.12 -6.99
N PHE A 221 7.17 -3.38 -5.99
CA PHE A 221 7.10 -3.81 -4.61
C PHE A 221 6.15 -5.01 -4.42
N VAL A 222 4.92 -4.88 -4.90
CA VAL A 222 3.93 -5.97 -4.77
C VAL A 222 4.34 -7.16 -5.61
N SER A 223 4.87 -6.97 -6.82
CA SER A 223 5.37 -8.06 -7.65
C SER A 223 6.45 -8.88 -6.96
N LEU A 224 7.43 -8.21 -6.32
CA LEU A 224 8.46 -8.93 -5.58
C LEU A 224 7.84 -9.79 -4.47
N TYR A 225 6.95 -9.22 -3.68
CA TYR A 225 6.34 -9.92 -2.54
C TYR A 225 5.26 -10.94 -2.93
N ASP A 226 4.61 -10.80 -4.08
CA ASP A 226 3.70 -11.81 -4.61
C ASP A 226 4.44 -13.08 -5.06
N TYR A 227 5.68 -12.92 -5.56
CA TYR A 227 6.38 -14.05 -6.19
C TYR A 227 7.61 -14.54 -5.43
N VAL A 228 8.07 -13.83 -4.41
CA VAL A 228 9.19 -14.31 -3.60
C VAL A 228 8.87 -15.62 -2.87
N GLY A 229 7.61 -15.83 -2.49
CA GLY A 229 7.15 -17.09 -1.87
C GLY A 229 7.48 -18.31 -2.74
N TYR A 230 7.20 -18.25 -4.05
CA TYR A 230 7.51 -19.33 -4.99
C TYR A 230 9.01 -19.66 -5.03
N ARG A 231 9.88 -18.65 -4.90
CA ARG A 231 11.33 -18.88 -4.85
C ARG A 231 11.75 -19.45 -3.50
N LEU A 232 11.17 -18.95 -2.40
CA LEU A 232 11.51 -19.40 -1.05
C LEU A 232 11.11 -20.87 -0.84
N THR A 233 9.93 -21.27 -1.28
CA THR A 233 9.47 -22.65 -1.16
C THR A 233 10.04 -23.54 -2.26
N GLY A 234 9.97 -23.14 -3.52
CA GLY A 234 10.37 -23.98 -4.65
C GLY A 234 11.88 -24.13 -4.85
N HIS A 235 12.65 -23.02 -4.72
CA HIS A 235 14.11 -23.04 -4.96
C HIS A 235 14.91 -23.31 -3.68
N PHE A 236 14.51 -22.68 -2.57
CA PHE A 236 15.24 -22.83 -1.30
C PHE A 236 14.66 -23.93 -0.41
N GLY A 237 13.51 -24.52 -0.75
CA GLY A 237 12.90 -25.63 -0.02
C GLY A 237 12.40 -25.26 1.39
N LEU A 238 12.08 -23.99 1.64
CA LEU A 238 11.55 -23.55 2.93
C LEU A 238 10.09 -23.96 3.05
N SER A 239 9.63 -24.26 4.27
CA SER A 239 8.20 -24.40 4.55
C SER A 239 7.46 -23.07 4.36
N GLU A 240 6.14 -23.13 4.14
CA GLU A 240 5.31 -21.95 3.87
C GLU A 240 5.32 -20.93 5.03
N GLY A 241 5.32 -21.41 6.27
CA GLY A 241 5.38 -20.52 7.44
C GLY A 241 6.76 -19.86 7.58
N VAL A 242 7.85 -20.61 7.33
CA VAL A 242 9.21 -20.07 7.36
C VAL A 242 9.38 -19.06 6.21
N ALA A 243 8.88 -19.38 5.02
CA ALA A 243 8.86 -18.44 3.89
C ALA A 243 8.09 -17.16 4.22
N GLY A 244 6.99 -17.28 4.98
CA GLY A 244 6.21 -16.13 5.46
C GLY A 244 6.95 -15.19 6.40
N ALA A 245 8.03 -15.63 7.04
CA ALA A 245 8.88 -14.75 7.85
C ALA A 245 9.51 -13.60 7.04
N ILE A 246 9.60 -13.72 5.70
CA ILE A 246 10.08 -12.66 4.81
C ILE A 246 9.28 -11.37 4.98
N PHE A 247 8.01 -11.45 5.34
CA PHE A 247 7.16 -10.27 5.53
C PHE A 247 7.57 -9.43 6.74
N PHE A 248 8.34 -9.95 7.71
CA PHE A 248 8.90 -9.12 8.77
C PHE A 248 9.89 -8.07 8.26
N LEU A 249 10.43 -8.24 7.05
CA LEU A 249 11.29 -7.23 6.42
C LEU A 249 10.55 -5.90 6.16
N TYR A 250 9.21 -5.89 6.14
CA TYR A 250 8.40 -4.66 6.13
C TYR A 250 8.74 -3.70 7.28
N LEU A 251 9.23 -4.22 8.42
CA LEU A 251 9.63 -3.40 9.55
C LEU A 251 10.81 -2.48 9.20
N SER A 252 11.72 -2.92 8.33
CA SER A 252 12.81 -2.08 7.81
C SER A 252 12.27 -0.89 7.01
N GLY A 253 11.18 -1.12 6.26
CA GLY A 253 10.48 -0.08 5.54
C GLY A 253 9.84 0.95 6.47
N THR A 254 9.19 0.50 7.53
CA THR A 254 8.62 1.41 8.53
C THR A 254 9.69 2.30 9.15
N TRP A 255 10.84 1.73 9.52
CA TRP A 255 11.98 2.50 10.02
C TRP A 255 12.51 3.48 8.98
N SER A 256 12.72 3.04 7.73
CA SER A 256 13.23 3.87 6.64
C SER A 256 12.30 5.04 6.33
N ALA A 257 10.98 4.83 6.33
CA ALA A 257 9.99 5.88 6.14
C ALA A 257 10.11 7.01 7.18
N THR A 258 10.39 6.66 8.44
CA THR A 258 10.59 7.67 9.50
C THR A 258 11.86 8.50 9.30
N GLN A 259 12.89 7.92 8.68
CA GLN A 259 14.16 8.62 8.39
C GLN A 259 14.09 9.49 7.13
N ALA A 260 13.13 9.25 6.25
CA ALA A 260 13.02 9.94 4.96
C ALA A 260 12.95 11.47 5.13
N GLY A 261 12.21 11.98 6.11
CA GLY A 261 12.14 13.41 6.41
C GLY A 261 13.50 14.03 6.76
N THR A 262 14.26 13.38 7.63
CA THR A 262 15.62 13.82 8.02
C THR A 262 16.56 13.79 6.81
N MET A 263 16.49 12.75 6.00
CA MET A 263 17.29 12.64 4.77
C MET A 263 16.95 13.74 3.76
N ILE A 264 15.66 14.06 3.59
CA ILE A 264 15.22 15.14 2.72
C ILE A 264 15.79 16.47 3.18
N HIS A 265 15.76 16.74 4.48
CA HIS A 265 16.36 17.98 5.05
C HIS A 265 17.85 18.06 4.79
N LYS A 266 18.57 16.94 4.89
CA LYS A 266 20.04 16.91 4.74
C LYS A 266 20.50 16.94 3.29
N PHE A 267 19.84 16.19 2.40
CA PHE A 267 20.31 15.94 1.03
C PHE A 267 19.39 16.52 -0.06
N GLY A 268 18.17 16.93 0.30
CA GLY A 268 17.13 17.39 -0.63
C GLY A 268 16.32 16.23 -1.25
N GLN A 269 15.06 16.54 -1.61
CA GLN A 269 14.08 15.55 -2.09
C GLN A 269 14.57 14.74 -3.29
N ALA A 270 15.13 15.39 -4.31
CA ALA A 270 15.56 14.75 -5.54
C ALA A 270 16.69 13.73 -5.33
N ARG A 271 17.69 14.07 -4.50
CA ARG A 271 18.81 13.16 -4.22
C ARG A 271 18.37 11.94 -3.41
N VAL A 272 17.50 12.15 -2.42
CA VAL A 272 16.95 11.05 -1.61
C VAL A 272 16.12 10.12 -2.49
N LEU A 273 15.28 10.67 -3.39
CA LEU A 273 14.50 9.88 -4.33
C LEU A 273 15.38 9.02 -5.24
N VAL A 274 16.33 9.64 -5.94
CA VAL A 274 17.23 8.92 -6.87
C VAL A 274 18.06 7.89 -6.12
N GLY A 275 18.63 8.24 -4.95
CA GLY A 275 19.39 7.30 -4.12
C GLY A 275 18.55 6.10 -3.66
N SER A 276 17.29 6.34 -3.31
CA SER A 276 16.35 5.27 -2.94
C SER A 276 16.06 4.35 -4.13
N ILE A 277 15.84 4.88 -5.33
CA ILE A 277 15.59 4.05 -6.51
C ILE A 277 16.83 3.22 -6.86
N VAL A 278 18.03 3.82 -6.79
CA VAL A 278 19.28 3.09 -6.99
C VAL A 278 19.44 1.97 -5.95
N GLY A 279 19.13 2.24 -4.68
CA GLY A 279 19.11 1.21 -3.64
C GLY A 279 18.11 0.08 -3.93
N MET A 280 16.91 0.41 -4.44
CA MET A 280 15.94 -0.59 -4.91
C MET A 280 16.53 -1.44 -6.05
N MET A 281 17.19 -0.82 -7.03
CA MET A 281 17.82 -1.53 -8.15
C MET A 281 18.93 -2.46 -7.68
N ILE A 282 19.78 -2.01 -6.75
CA ILE A 282 20.84 -2.85 -6.17
C ILE A 282 20.22 -4.03 -5.42
N GLY A 283 19.23 -3.77 -4.54
CA GLY A 283 18.51 -4.82 -3.82
C GLY A 283 17.86 -5.84 -4.77
N MET A 284 17.25 -5.37 -5.85
CA MET A 284 16.67 -6.24 -6.89
C MET A 284 17.73 -7.03 -7.65
N ALA A 285 18.86 -6.42 -8.01
CA ALA A 285 19.94 -7.09 -8.73
C ALA A 285 20.60 -8.20 -7.88
N VAL A 286 20.68 -8.03 -6.56
CA VAL A 286 21.18 -9.07 -5.64
C VAL A 286 20.32 -10.34 -5.71
N LEU A 287 19.05 -10.25 -6.13
CA LEU A 287 18.15 -11.42 -6.25
C LEU A 287 18.49 -12.36 -7.42
N PHE A 288 19.46 -12.04 -8.26
CA PHE A 288 20.08 -13.01 -9.19
C PHE A 288 20.91 -14.05 -8.46
N SER A 289 21.36 -13.76 -7.23
CA SER A 289 22.13 -14.71 -6.43
C SER A 289 21.31 -15.98 -6.14
N PRO A 290 21.93 -17.17 -6.26
CA PRO A 290 21.30 -18.42 -5.86
C PRO A 290 21.24 -18.63 -4.34
N GLU A 291 21.84 -17.75 -3.56
CA GLU A 291 21.97 -17.90 -2.11
C GLU A 291 20.81 -17.25 -1.35
N LEU A 292 20.28 -17.95 -0.34
CA LEU A 292 19.17 -17.47 0.48
C LEU A 292 19.50 -16.17 1.24
N ILE A 293 20.68 -16.12 1.88
CA ILE A 293 21.09 -14.95 2.68
C ILE A 293 21.19 -13.71 1.78
N SER A 294 21.82 -13.84 0.62
CA SER A 294 21.91 -12.75 -0.36
C SER A 294 20.52 -12.28 -0.78
N SER A 295 19.60 -13.21 -1.05
CA SER A 295 18.21 -12.88 -1.39
C SER A 295 17.51 -12.11 -0.27
N ILE A 296 17.64 -12.53 0.99
CA ILE A 296 17.06 -11.84 2.15
C ILE A 296 17.63 -10.41 2.28
N LEU A 297 18.95 -10.24 2.14
CA LEU A 297 19.59 -8.92 2.19
C LEU A 297 19.17 -8.02 1.02
N GLY A 298 19.02 -8.60 -0.18
CA GLY A 298 18.50 -7.88 -1.35
C GLY A 298 17.08 -7.38 -1.13
N ILE A 299 16.18 -8.22 -0.59
CA ILE A 299 14.79 -7.86 -0.27
C ILE A 299 14.74 -6.82 0.85
N LEU A 300 15.59 -6.94 1.88
CA LEU A 300 15.70 -5.97 2.97
C LEU A 300 16.06 -4.58 2.42
N LEU A 301 17.11 -4.49 1.61
CA LEU A 301 17.55 -3.24 0.99
C LEU A 301 16.47 -2.65 0.08
N PHE A 302 15.90 -3.50 -0.80
CA PHE A 302 14.82 -3.09 -1.69
C PHE A 302 13.64 -2.51 -0.91
N THR A 303 13.20 -3.19 0.17
CA THR A 303 12.07 -2.78 1.00
C THR A 303 12.32 -1.46 1.71
N ALA A 304 13.48 -1.31 2.35
CA ALA A 304 13.85 -0.07 3.02
C ALA A 304 13.87 1.11 2.04
N CYS A 305 14.47 0.91 0.86
CA CYS A 305 14.56 1.93 -0.18
C CYS A 305 13.20 2.25 -0.82
N PHE A 306 12.32 1.25 -1.01
CA PHE A 306 10.96 1.48 -1.48
C PHE A 306 10.17 2.40 -0.55
N PHE A 307 10.18 2.15 0.75
CA PHE A 307 9.44 2.98 1.71
C PHE A 307 10.00 4.40 1.81
N ALA A 308 11.32 4.56 1.69
CA ALA A 308 11.93 5.89 1.59
C ALA A 308 11.46 6.62 0.32
N ALA A 309 11.53 5.99 -0.86
CA ALA A 309 11.08 6.55 -2.12
C ALA A 309 9.59 6.91 -2.09
N HIS A 310 8.73 6.01 -1.57
CA HIS A 310 7.30 6.24 -1.40
C HIS A 310 7.01 7.45 -0.50
N SER A 311 7.72 7.57 0.62
CA SER A 311 7.57 8.72 1.54
C SER A 311 7.95 10.03 0.88
N VAL A 312 9.04 10.04 0.09
CA VAL A 312 9.47 11.24 -0.65
C VAL A 312 8.43 11.64 -1.69
N VAL A 313 7.97 10.69 -2.52
CA VAL A 313 7.06 10.97 -3.63
C VAL A 313 5.68 11.40 -3.12
N SER A 314 5.12 10.70 -2.13
CA SER A 314 3.81 11.03 -1.55
C SER A 314 3.82 12.43 -0.90
N GLY A 315 4.88 12.76 -0.17
CA GLY A 315 5.06 14.11 0.39
C GLY A 315 5.23 15.18 -0.70
N TRP A 316 5.93 14.84 -1.79
CA TRP A 316 6.17 15.78 -2.88
C TRP A 316 4.91 16.12 -3.68
N VAL A 317 3.99 15.17 -3.84
CA VAL A 317 2.66 15.41 -4.43
C VAL A 317 1.94 16.53 -3.67
N GLY A 318 1.94 16.49 -2.34
CA GLY A 318 1.30 17.52 -1.50
C GLY A 318 1.95 18.90 -1.60
N VAL A 319 3.25 18.99 -1.96
CA VAL A 319 3.97 20.25 -2.18
C VAL A 319 3.71 20.80 -3.57
N VAL A 320 3.70 19.95 -4.61
CA VAL A 320 3.50 20.36 -6.01
C VAL A 320 2.04 20.72 -6.30
N ALA A 321 1.10 20.04 -5.66
CA ALA A 321 -0.32 20.37 -5.75
C ALA A 321 -0.63 21.62 -4.93
N THR A 322 -0.71 22.77 -5.58
CA THR A 322 -1.02 24.06 -4.93
C THR A 322 -2.50 24.21 -4.61
N THR A 323 -3.38 23.58 -5.40
CA THR A 323 -4.84 23.54 -5.25
C THR A 323 -5.31 22.10 -5.23
N ASN A 324 -6.51 21.83 -4.73
CA ASN A 324 -7.14 20.49 -4.75
C ASN A 324 -6.18 19.37 -4.29
N ARG A 325 -5.51 19.57 -3.14
CA ARG A 325 -4.47 18.66 -2.63
C ARG A 325 -5.02 17.27 -2.28
N ALA A 326 -6.27 17.21 -1.84
CA ALA A 326 -6.92 15.95 -1.51
C ALA A 326 -7.10 15.07 -2.76
N GLU A 327 -7.52 15.67 -3.87
CA GLU A 327 -7.70 15.02 -5.17
C GLU A 327 -6.36 14.57 -5.78
N ALA A 328 -5.31 15.39 -5.61
CA ALA A 328 -3.95 15.00 -6.00
C ALA A 328 -3.46 13.77 -5.20
N SER A 329 -3.71 13.73 -3.90
CA SER A 329 -3.39 12.58 -3.04
C SER A 329 -4.22 11.36 -3.41
N SER A 330 -5.51 11.52 -3.72
CA SER A 330 -6.37 10.44 -4.18
C SER A 330 -5.88 9.85 -5.50
N MET A 331 -5.45 10.70 -6.44
CA MET A 331 -4.87 10.25 -7.71
C MET A 331 -3.54 9.53 -7.52
N TYR A 332 -2.71 9.99 -6.57
CA TYR A 332 -1.49 9.28 -6.17
C TYR A 332 -1.79 7.86 -5.68
N PHE A 333 -2.74 7.69 -4.76
CA PHE A 333 -3.12 6.37 -4.25
C PHE A 333 -3.83 5.51 -5.30
N PHE A 334 -4.61 6.12 -6.19
CA PHE A 334 -5.16 5.42 -7.35
C PHE A 334 -4.05 4.80 -8.21
N CYS A 335 -3.07 5.59 -8.62
CA CYS A 335 -1.93 5.09 -9.40
C CYS A 335 -1.11 4.06 -8.63
N TYR A 336 -0.88 4.27 -7.34
CA TYR A 336 -0.18 3.37 -6.44
C TYR A 336 -0.82 1.97 -6.42
N TYR A 337 -2.13 1.87 -6.17
CA TYR A 337 -2.82 0.58 -6.14
C TYR A 337 -3.07 -0.01 -7.53
N MET A 338 -3.23 0.81 -8.56
CA MET A 338 -3.27 0.33 -9.94
C MET A 338 -1.93 -0.28 -10.37
N GLY A 339 -0.81 0.28 -9.92
CA GLY A 339 0.51 -0.32 -10.09
C GLY A 339 0.61 -1.70 -9.45
N SER A 340 0.16 -1.82 -8.19
CA SER A 340 0.05 -3.11 -7.50
C SER A 340 -0.78 -4.13 -8.29
N SER A 341 -1.93 -3.71 -8.79
CA SER A 341 -2.85 -4.59 -9.51
C SER A 341 -2.31 -5.02 -10.88
N ILE A 342 -1.94 -4.07 -11.72
CA ILE A 342 -1.57 -4.33 -13.12
C ILE A 342 -0.18 -4.97 -13.20
N VAL A 343 0.84 -4.34 -12.59
CA VAL A 343 2.21 -4.85 -12.66
C VAL A 343 2.32 -6.15 -11.89
N GLY A 344 1.64 -6.30 -10.73
CA GLY A 344 1.57 -7.55 -9.98
C GLY A 344 1.08 -8.71 -10.83
N TRP A 345 -0.05 -8.53 -11.51
CA TRP A 345 -0.60 -9.55 -12.41
C TRP A 345 0.31 -9.85 -13.60
N LEU A 346 0.81 -8.83 -14.31
CA LEU A 346 1.71 -8.99 -15.45
C LEU A 346 2.99 -9.72 -15.05
N SER A 347 3.53 -9.44 -13.88
CA SER A 347 4.74 -10.10 -13.35
C SER A 347 4.55 -11.60 -13.17
N GLY A 348 3.32 -12.08 -12.94
CA GLY A 348 3.04 -13.52 -12.89
C GLY A 348 3.18 -14.21 -14.23
N HIS A 349 2.82 -13.54 -15.33
CA HIS A 349 3.07 -14.05 -16.68
C HIS A 349 4.58 -14.07 -17.00
N VAL A 350 5.30 -13.03 -16.57
CA VAL A 350 6.76 -12.95 -16.73
C VAL A 350 7.43 -14.09 -15.96
N LEU A 351 7.05 -14.32 -14.70
CA LEU A 351 7.58 -15.42 -13.90
C LEU A 351 7.31 -16.79 -14.55
N HIS A 352 6.11 -16.98 -15.07
CA HIS A 352 5.72 -18.24 -15.72
C HIS A 352 6.50 -18.51 -17.00
N SER A 353 6.78 -17.47 -17.80
CA SER A 353 7.42 -17.61 -19.12
C SER A 353 8.94 -17.49 -19.09
N TRP A 354 9.49 -16.68 -18.17
CA TRP A 354 10.91 -16.34 -18.13
C TRP A 354 11.55 -16.64 -16.77
N GLU A 355 10.87 -17.38 -15.93
CA GLU A 355 11.32 -17.79 -14.59
C GLU A 355 11.73 -16.61 -13.70
N TRP A 356 12.42 -16.88 -12.59
CA TRP A 356 12.81 -15.86 -11.62
C TRP A 356 13.75 -14.80 -12.19
N GLY A 357 14.72 -15.22 -13.02
CA GLY A 357 15.65 -14.28 -13.65
C GLY A 357 14.96 -13.27 -14.54
N GLY A 358 13.96 -13.71 -15.32
CA GLY A 358 13.14 -12.85 -16.15
C GLY A 358 12.30 -11.87 -15.34
N LEU A 359 11.74 -12.33 -14.21
CA LEU A 359 11.02 -11.44 -13.29
C LEU A 359 11.92 -10.32 -12.74
N VAL A 360 13.14 -10.67 -12.32
CA VAL A 360 14.11 -9.67 -11.81
C VAL A 360 14.45 -8.66 -12.89
N VAL A 361 14.71 -9.09 -14.13
CA VAL A 361 14.98 -8.19 -15.27
C VAL A 361 13.79 -7.27 -15.54
N TRP A 362 12.58 -7.81 -15.55
CA TRP A 362 11.35 -7.06 -15.74
C TRP A 362 11.19 -5.94 -14.70
N LEU A 363 11.40 -6.25 -13.43
CA LEU A 363 11.28 -5.27 -12.35
C LEU A 363 12.42 -4.24 -12.39
N LEU A 364 13.65 -4.65 -12.72
CA LEU A 364 14.78 -3.72 -12.96
C LEU A 364 14.50 -2.76 -14.12
N ALA A 365 13.88 -3.23 -15.20
CA ALA A 365 13.48 -2.36 -16.32
C ALA A 365 12.46 -1.29 -15.87
N GLY A 366 11.47 -1.68 -15.07
CA GLY A 366 10.51 -0.74 -14.46
C GLY A 366 11.21 0.29 -13.55
N LEU A 367 12.17 -0.12 -12.74
CA LEU A 367 12.96 0.77 -11.88
C LEU A 367 13.90 1.68 -12.69
N ALA A 368 14.44 1.22 -13.82
CA ALA A 368 15.20 2.07 -14.72
C ALA A 368 14.35 3.18 -15.33
N ILE A 369 13.11 2.87 -15.74
CA ILE A 369 12.15 3.89 -16.18
C ILE A 369 11.85 4.87 -15.03
N ALA A 370 11.63 4.37 -13.81
CA ALA A 370 11.43 5.21 -12.63
C ALA A 370 12.63 6.13 -12.36
N THR A 371 13.86 5.64 -12.57
CA THR A 371 15.08 6.46 -12.45
C THR A 371 15.09 7.60 -13.47
N MET A 372 14.75 7.34 -14.73
CA MET A 372 14.68 8.37 -15.76
C MET A 372 13.65 9.46 -15.42
N ILE A 373 12.48 9.05 -14.93
CA ILE A 373 11.43 9.98 -14.48
C ILE A 373 11.91 10.81 -13.28
N ALA A 374 12.56 10.19 -12.30
CA ALA A 374 13.09 10.88 -11.13
C ALA A 374 14.17 11.92 -11.50
N LEU A 375 15.05 11.58 -12.45
CA LEU A 375 16.05 12.51 -12.98
C LEU A 375 15.43 13.68 -13.75
N PHE A 376 14.36 13.43 -14.51
CA PHE A 376 13.59 14.49 -15.15
C PHE A 376 13.01 15.46 -14.11
N ILE A 377 12.35 14.95 -13.07
CA ILE A 377 11.80 15.79 -11.99
C ILE A 377 12.93 16.57 -11.28
N ALA A 378 14.07 15.93 -11.01
CA ALA A 378 15.21 16.56 -10.35
C ALA A 378 15.77 17.77 -11.14
N ARG A 379 15.79 17.67 -12.48
CA ARG A 379 16.26 18.75 -13.36
C ARG A 379 15.25 19.90 -13.48
N THR A 380 13.97 19.64 -13.36
CA THR A 380 12.90 20.63 -13.56
C THR A 380 12.47 21.31 -12.25
N THR A 381 12.96 20.84 -11.10
CA THR A 381 12.67 21.45 -9.81
C THR A 381 13.78 22.44 -9.44
N PRO A 382 13.48 23.76 -9.25
CA PRO A 382 14.47 24.72 -8.78
C PRO A 382 15.05 24.24 -7.43
N SER A 383 16.38 24.26 -7.28
CA SER A 383 17.00 23.96 -5.99
C SER A 383 16.58 25.06 -5.02
N THR A 384 15.73 24.74 -4.05
CA THR A 384 15.54 25.58 -2.88
C THR A 384 16.82 25.54 -2.05
N ARG A 385 17.85 26.28 -2.50
CA ARG A 385 18.92 26.68 -1.58
C ARG A 385 18.23 27.51 -0.51
N SER A 386 18.33 27.08 0.74
CA SER A 386 17.94 27.85 1.92
C SER A 386 18.51 29.28 1.77
N THR A 387 17.63 30.26 1.51
CA THR A 387 18.00 31.66 1.76
C THR A 387 18.39 31.73 3.24
N PRO A 388 19.58 32.25 3.56
CA PRO A 388 19.94 32.51 4.95
C PRO A 388 18.85 33.41 5.53
N SER A 389 18.31 33.05 6.69
CA SER A 389 17.42 33.92 7.47
C SER A 389 18.11 35.29 7.62
N PRO A 390 17.43 36.41 7.29
CA PRO A 390 18.02 37.70 7.56
C PRO A 390 18.31 37.77 9.05
N ALA A 391 19.59 38.09 9.38
CA ALA A 391 20.04 38.32 10.73
C ALA A 391 19.06 39.31 11.40
N ARG A 392 18.49 38.93 12.54
CA ARG A 392 17.79 39.85 13.42
C ARG A 392 18.83 40.90 13.85
N ASP A 393 18.80 42.05 13.22
CA ASP A 393 19.46 43.22 13.74
C ASP A 393 18.87 43.51 15.12
N SER A 394 19.70 43.29 16.11
CA SER A 394 19.51 43.76 17.48
C SER A 394 19.62 45.27 17.48
N ARG A 395 18.53 45.99 17.69
CA ARG A 395 18.51 47.29 18.36
C ARG A 395 17.44 47.29 19.45
#